data_f529490048aeadd37b8f132fb259bfeb
#
_entry.id   f529490048aeadd37b8f132fb259bfeb
#
_cell.length_a   1.000
_cell.length_b   1.000
_cell.length_c   1.000
_cell.angle_alpha   90.00
_cell.angle_beta   90.00
_cell.angle_gamma   90.00
#
_symmetry.space_group_name_H-M   'P 1'
#
loop_
_entity.id
_entity.type
_entity.pdbx_description
1 polymer ?
#
loop_
_entity_poly.entity_id
_entity_poly.type
_entity_poly.pdbx_seq_one_letter_code
_entity_poly.pdbx_strand_id
1 'polypeptide(L)'
;MQALPIMLRVSILILGLAVAPAMAKTHPVPLDPKTDSAKCLECHEDKSKGKAVHSAIATGCLSCHEIRVNRDVTRVKLNTTTPYKLCLSCHSDKDASQLKGTIHKPAVRDCLTCHDPHTSDFKNQLLKATSGDKKDNLCLTCHNQGLNVPEKGSRHAALDMGCDTCHTTHKTGADATPENQFHLTKAAPALCIDCHDVKDAALQKAHQNQPFATANCTTCHDPHQSASPKLMAKFVHPPFADRSCDTCHAAPKDGKVVLTTASVKELCVTCHSDKAEQIEKAKVQHPGAAGDCTDCHNPHGGNNPGFVQPNPVAACLNCHSEQAELQKKPHVHQPAFQQGCGTCHEPHGGENQHLLRTANVNALCLECHGPDRNPVKLEDQHLYTIFDGKVKLPDDYFAMKRPPILPLQYGLGHPTERHPISDAMNLKTKVVTPMNCLTCHQAHAGTDNGMLVKDQAPNMEFCRTCHSNPMDLNSVGGAKIPGGGKQ
;
A
#
# COMPACT_ATOMS: atom_id res chain seq x y z
N MET A 1 26.28 -29.43 59.69
CA MET A 1 26.77 -28.24 58.97
C MET A 1 25.61 -27.81 58.05
N GLN A 2 24.84 -26.83 58.52
CA GLN A 2 23.62 -26.33 57.82
C GLN A 2 24.04 -25.16 56.96
N ALA A 3 23.70 -25.19 55.65
CA ALA A 3 23.89 -24.08 54.74
C ALA A 3 22.59 -23.26 54.65
N LEU A 4 22.67 -21.97 54.95
CA LEU A 4 21.63 -20.97 54.91
C LEU A 4 21.45 -20.50 53.43
N PRO A 5 20.23 -20.32 52.94
CA PRO A 5 20.05 -19.69 51.61
C PRO A 5 20.02 -18.16 51.73
N ILE A 6 20.84 -17.52 50.91
CA ILE A 6 20.89 -16.07 50.71
C ILE A 6 19.68 -15.65 49.88
N MET A 7 18.76 -14.91 50.50
CA MET A 7 17.67 -14.23 49.77
C MET A 7 18.20 -12.97 49.08
N LEU A 8 18.25 -13.00 47.78
CA LEU A 8 18.54 -11.84 46.94
C LEU A 8 17.27 -11.00 46.78
N ARG A 9 17.21 -9.86 47.47
CA ARG A 9 16.15 -8.87 47.27
C ARG A 9 16.42 -8.10 45.97
N VAL A 10 15.67 -8.38 44.93
CA VAL A 10 15.66 -7.57 43.69
C VAL A 10 14.74 -6.38 43.95
N SER A 11 15.31 -5.20 44.13
CA SER A 11 14.57 -3.94 44.14
C SER A 11 14.26 -3.54 42.71
N ILE A 12 13.00 -3.68 42.29
CA ILE A 12 12.52 -3.18 41.00
C ILE A 12 12.38 -1.66 41.13
N LEU A 13 13.32 -0.94 40.54
CA LEU A 13 13.25 0.50 40.36
C LEU A 13 12.29 0.78 39.18
N ILE A 14 11.04 1.13 39.48
CA ILE A 14 10.10 1.61 38.49
C ILE A 14 10.51 3.02 38.10
N LEU A 15 11.25 3.13 36.97
CA LEU A 15 11.54 4.40 36.34
C LEU A 15 10.27 4.89 35.64
N GLY A 16 9.50 5.72 36.33
CA GLY A 16 8.38 6.43 35.73
C GLY A 16 8.92 7.39 34.67
N LEU A 17 8.74 7.05 33.39
CA LEU A 17 8.90 8.02 32.30
C LEU A 17 7.79 9.07 32.44
N ALA A 18 8.09 10.14 33.17
CA ALA A 18 7.32 11.37 33.11
C ALA A 18 7.47 11.92 31.68
N VAL A 19 6.42 11.79 30.87
CA VAL A 19 6.29 12.55 29.62
C VAL A 19 6.17 14.01 30.03
N ALA A 20 7.29 14.70 30.04
CA ALA A 20 7.31 16.15 30.25
C ALA A 20 6.52 16.77 29.09
N PRO A 21 5.51 17.63 29.39
CA PRO A 21 4.88 18.40 28.33
C PRO A 21 5.96 19.22 27.63
N ALA A 22 5.97 19.19 26.29
CA ALA A 22 6.88 19.97 25.49
C ALA A 22 6.65 21.46 25.84
N MET A 23 7.42 21.95 26.80
CA MET A 23 7.38 23.37 27.18
C MET A 23 7.84 24.16 25.95
N ALA A 24 6.94 25.01 25.42
CA ALA A 24 7.31 25.94 24.37
C ALA A 24 8.54 26.72 24.84
N LYS A 25 9.66 26.56 24.11
CA LYS A 25 10.93 27.19 24.44
C LYS A 25 10.72 28.70 24.57
N THR A 26 11.18 29.31 25.67
CA THR A 26 11.20 30.76 25.81
C THR A 26 12.24 31.34 24.86
N HIS A 27 11.94 32.48 24.27
CA HIS A 27 12.94 33.21 23.47
C HIS A 27 14.00 33.78 24.42
N PRO A 28 15.30 33.59 24.14
CA PRO A 28 16.37 33.92 25.08
C PRO A 28 16.51 35.48 25.31
N VAL A 29 16.07 36.25 24.34
CA VAL A 29 16.08 37.72 24.42
C VAL A 29 14.66 38.23 24.52
N PRO A 30 14.34 39.14 25.46
CA PRO A 30 13.04 39.80 25.50
C PRO A 30 12.79 40.56 24.20
N LEU A 31 11.59 40.38 23.62
CA LEU A 31 11.18 41.10 22.39
C LEU A 31 9.90 41.85 22.65
N ASP A 32 9.81 43.06 22.08
CA ASP A 32 8.54 43.77 21.97
C ASP A 32 7.64 43.07 20.92
N PRO A 33 6.31 42.95 21.16
CA PRO A 33 5.39 42.44 20.16
C PRO A 33 5.43 43.14 18.80
N LYS A 34 5.91 44.40 18.75
CA LYS A 34 6.08 45.19 17.55
C LYS A 34 7.51 45.19 17.00
N THR A 35 8.37 44.28 17.46
CA THR A 35 9.74 44.17 16.95
C THR A 35 9.74 44.05 15.44
N ASP A 36 10.54 44.87 14.77
CA ASP A 36 10.72 44.80 13.32
C ASP A 36 11.31 43.44 12.90
N SER A 37 10.72 42.84 11.90
CA SER A 37 11.17 41.59 11.33
C SER A 37 12.63 41.59 10.89
N ALA A 38 13.16 42.73 10.43
CA ALA A 38 14.56 42.86 10.02
C ALA A 38 15.52 42.52 11.16
N LYS A 39 15.17 42.88 12.40
CA LYS A 39 15.99 42.58 13.59
C LYS A 39 16.11 41.10 13.90
N CYS A 40 15.19 40.29 13.43
CA CYS A 40 15.26 38.84 13.64
C CYS A 40 16.49 38.22 12.95
N LEU A 41 16.85 38.76 11.77
CA LEU A 41 18.00 38.27 10.99
C LEU A 41 19.35 38.65 11.59
N GLU A 42 19.42 39.58 12.54
CA GLU A 42 20.68 39.93 13.26
C GLU A 42 21.17 38.69 14.06
N CYS A 43 20.26 37.85 14.53
CA CYS A 43 20.59 36.61 15.27
C CYS A 43 20.22 35.35 14.52
N HIS A 44 19.24 35.39 13.60
CA HIS A 44 18.74 34.25 12.83
C HIS A 44 19.11 34.38 11.34
N GLU A 45 20.33 34.86 11.03
CA GLU A 45 20.79 35.01 9.65
C GLU A 45 20.81 33.72 8.86
N ASP A 46 20.96 32.58 9.56
CA ASP A 46 20.91 31.21 8.99
C ASP A 46 19.57 30.94 8.27
N LYS A 47 18.48 31.60 8.68
CA LYS A 47 17.15 31.42 8.05
C LYS A 47 17.04 32.09 6.67
N SER A 48 17.99 32.89 6.29
CA SER A 48 18.07 33.57 4.98
C SER A 48 19.30 33.11 4.17
N LYS A 49 20.12 32.19 4.70
CA LYS A 49 21.37 31.73 4.06
C LYS A 49 21.19 30.30 3.60
N GLY A 50 21.08 30.08 2.32
CA GLY A 50 21.01 28.78 1.68
C GLY A 50 20.91 28.97 0.17
N LYS A 51 21.02 27.88 -0.59
CA LYS A 51 20.94 27.95 -2.05
C LYS A 51 19.51 28.22 -2.55
N ALA A 52 18.51 27.82 -1.77
CA ALA A 52 17.11 28.02 -2.06
C ALA A 52 16.42 28.68 -0.85
N VAL A 53 16.35 30.01 -0.87
CA VAL A 53 15.68 30.81 0.17
C VAL A 53 14.20 30.96 -0.18
N HIS A 54 13.31 30.73 0.79
CA HIS A 54 11.89 30.91 0.58
C HIS A 54 11.55 32.41 0.42
N SER A 55 10.84 32.75 -0.65
CA SER A 55 10.51 34.12 -0.98
C SER A 55 9.70 34.83 0.12
N ALA A 56 8.95 34.11 0.93
CA ALA A 56 8.21 34.62 2.07
C ALA A 56 9.12 35.25 3.16
N ILE A 57 10.41 34.93 3.20
CA ILE A 57 11.36 35.60 4.10
C ILE A 57 11.40 37.14 3.84
N ALA A 58 11.26 37.56 2.57
CA ALA A 58 11.21 38.94 2.20
C ALA A 58 9.94 39.69 2.67
N THR A 59 8.85 38.94 2.97
CA THR A 59 7.62 39.54 3.51
C THR A 59 7.69 39.80 5.02
N GLY A 60 8.77 39.36 5.66
CA GLY A 60 9.06 39.53 7.08
C GLY A 60 8.58 38.35 7.95
N CYS A 61 9.32 38.10 9.02
CA CYS A 61 9.15 36.94 9.91
C CYS A 61 7.73 36.90 10.55
N LEU A 62 7.17 38.08 10.85
CA LEU A 62 5.87 38.20 11.52
C LEU A 62 4.68 37.89 10.59
N SER A 63 4.91 37.69 9.30
CA SER A 63 3.86 37.17 8.41
C SER A 63 3.48 35.71 8.76
N CYS A 64 4.41 34.96 9.35
CA CYS A 64 4.23 33.57 9.74
C CYS A 64 4.32 33.36 11.26
N HIS A 65 5.06 34.20 11.96
CA HIS A 65 5.30 34.13 13.39
C HIS A 65 4.62 35.24 14.16
N GLU A 66 4.25 34.98 15.41
CA GLU A 66 3.77 35.97 16.37
C GLU A 66 4.67 36.01 17.60
N ILE A 67 4.93 37.18 18.11
CA ILE A 67 5.63 37.40 19.38
C ILE A 67 4.58 37.48 20.47
N ARG A 68 4.62 36.57 21.43
CA ARG A 68 3.76 36.59 22.60
C ARG A 68 4.58 36.90 23.85
N VAL A 69 4.23 37.96 24.51
CA VAL A 69 4.84 38.37 25.79
C VAL A 69 3.83 38.13 26.92
N ASN A 70 4.25 37.42 27.94
CA ASN A 70 3.49 37.27 29.17
C ASN A 70 4.45 37.57 30.35
N ARG A 71 4.26 38.69 30.98
CA ARG A 71 5.19 39.26 31.97
C ARG A 71 6.60 39.34 31.35
N ASP A 72 7.58 38.71 31.93
CA ASP A 72 8.98 38.71 31.50
C ASP A 72 9.33 37.58 30.51
N VAL A 73 8.32 36.80 30.09
CA VAL A 73 8.55 35.66 29.22
C VAL A 73 8.10 35.94 27.80
N THR A 74 9.06 35.98 26.90
CA THR A 74 8.82 36.09 25.44
C THR A 74 8.79 34.70 24.81
N ARG A 75 7.81 34.47 23.93
CA ARG A 75 7.73 33.27 23.06
C ARG A 75 7.45 33.73 21.63
N VAL A 76 8.15 33.11 20.69
CA VAL A 76 7.85 33.25 19.27
C VAL A 76 7.18 31.93 18.82
N LYS A 77 5.99 32.04 18.26
CA LYS A 77 5.18 30.91 17.80
C LYS A 77 4.71 31.17 16.37
N LEU A 78 4.23 30.12 15.71
CA LEU A 78 3.46 30.30 14.50
C LEU A 78 2.15 31.04 14.82
N ASN A 79 1.72 31.93 13.93
CA ASN A 79 0.44 32.66 14.03
C ASN A 79 -0.78 31.74 13.76
N THR A 80 -0.56 30.47 13.69
CA THR A 80 -1.58 29.42 13.53
C THR A 80 -1.27 28.18 14.37
N THR A 81 -2.29 27.44 14.75
CA THR A 81 -2.17 26.13 15.37
C THR A 81 -2.09 24.99 14.35
N THR A 82 -2.31 25.29 13.07
CA THR A 82 -2.33 24.32 11.97
C THR A 82 -1.33 24.76 10.89
N PRO A 83 -0.05 24.36 10.96
CA PRO A 83 1.00 24.79 10.04
C PRO A 83 0.64 24.60 8.57
N TYR A 84 0.00 23.50 8.22
CA TYR A 84 -0.47 23.21 6.87
C TYR A 84 -1.35 24.35 6.30
N LYS A 85 -2.31 24.86 7.07
CA LYS A 85 -3.19 25.96 6.63
C LYS A 85 -2.43 27.28 6.39
N LEU A 86 -1.34 27.50 7.13
CA LEU A 86 -0.49 28.66 6.93
C LEU A 86 0.15 28.62 5.53
N CYS A 87 0.68 27.47 5.14
CA CYS A 87 1.26 27.30 3.81
C CYS A 87 0.23 27.55 2.71
N LEU A 88 -0.99 27.03 2.87
CA LEU A 88 -2.07 27.16 1.89
C LEU A 88 -2.61 28.58 1.72
N SER A 89 -2.33 29.51 2.65
CA SER A 89 -2.73 30.90 2.48
C SER A 89 -2.08 31.57 1.26
N CYS A 90 -0.91 31.07 0.85
CA CYS A 90 -0.20 31.50 -0.36
C CYS A 90 -0.11 30.37 -1.43
N HIS A 91 -0.05 29.12 -1.02
CA HIS A 91 0.06 27.95 -1.89
C HIS A 91 -1.28 27.22 -2.05
N SER A 92 -2.36 27.96 -2.35
CA SER A 92 -3.71 27.41 -2.47
C SER A 92 -3.85 26.34 -3.56
N ASP A 93 -2.99 26.39 -4.58
CA ASP A 93 -2.90 25.39 -5.65
C ASP A 93 -2.42 24.01 -5.16
N LYS A 94 -1.84 23.94 -3.95
CA LYS A 94 -1.40 22.69 -3.31
C LYS A 94 -2.43 22.13 -2.33
N ASP A 95 -3.58 22.79 -2.16
CA ASP A 95 -4.67 22.25 -1.36
C ASP A 95 -5.17 20.91 -1.95
N ALA A 96 -5.53 19.97 -1.07
CA ALA A 96 -6.03 18.65 -1.49
C ALA A 96 -7.21 18.73 -2.46
N SER A 97 -8.04 19.77 -2.34
CA SER A 97 -9.18 20.00 -3.22
C SER A 97 -8.79 20.44 -4.65
N GLN A 98 -7.58 20.96 -4.82
CA GLN A 98 -7.04 21.38 -6.12
C GLN A 98 -6.23 20.27 -6.81
N LEU A 99 -5.76 19.27 -6.06
CA LEU A 99 -5.02 18.14 -6.60
C LEU A 99 -5.98 17.17 -7.25
N LYS A 100 -5.60 16.63 -8.40
CA LYS A 100 -6.40 15.65 -9.15
C LYS A 100 -5.68 14.32 -9.26
N GLY A 101 -6.47 13.25 -9.37
CA GLY A 101 -5.95 11.89 -9.48
C GLY A 101 -5.49 11.31 -8.15
N THR A 102 -4.50 10.42 -8.21
CA THR A 102 -3.91 9.82 -7.02
C THR A 102 -3.11 10.88 -6.27
N ILE A 103 -3.47 11.11 -5.00
CA ILE A 103 -2.83 12.11 -4.15
C ILE A 103 -1.72 11.45 -3.35
N HIS A 104 -0.51 12.02 -3.39
CA HIS A 104 0.57 11.66 -2.47
C HIS A 104 0.23 12.16 -1.06
N LYS A 105 -0.23 11.27 -0.19
CA LYS A 105 -0.81 11.63 1.11
C LYS A 105 0.06 12.55 1.98
N PRO A 106 1.39 12.39 2.08
CA PRO A 106 2.23 13.34 2.82
C PRO A 106 2.14 14.77 2.29
N ALA A 107 2.01 14.95 0.97
CA ALA A 107 1.97 16.27 0.34
C ALA A 107 0.76 17.14 0.75
N VAL A 108 -0.30 16.50 1.28
CA VAL A 108 -1.53 17.19 1.71
C VAL A 108 -1.76 17.19 3.22
N ARG A 109 -0.80 16.68 3.99
CA ARG A 109 -0.91 16.58 5.45
C ARG A 109 0.11 17.42 6.19
N ASP A 110 1.36 17.38 5.76
CA ASP A 110 2.46 18.06 6.42
C ASP A 110 3.55 18.45 5.44
N CYS A 111 3.57 19.71 5.07
CA CYS A 111 4.58 20.28 4.16
C CYS A 111 5.99 20.17 4.72
N LEU A 112 6.14 20.27 6.04
CA LEU A 112 7.43 20.28 6.73
C LEU A 112 8.11 18.91 6.78
N THR A 113 7.41 17.85 6.42
CA THR A 113 8.01 16.52 6.23
C THR A 113 9.02 16.52 5.06
N CYS A 114 8.83 17.41 4.09
CA CYS A 114 9.64 17.48 2.87
C CYS A 114 10.35 18.81 2.69
N HIS A 115 9.81 19.91 3.21
CA HIS A 115 10.29 21.26 2.98
C HIS A 115 10.77 21.95 4.26
N ASP A 116 11.85 22.74 4.16
CA ASP A 116 12.20 23.76 5.14
C ASP A 116 11.47 25.05 4.77
N PRO A 117 10.67 25.65 5.68
CA PRO A 117 9.90 26.86 5.37
C PRO A 117 10.74 28.13 5.23
N HIS A 118 12.03 28.07 5.54
CA HIS A 118 12.93 29.21 5.47
C HIS A 118 13.94 29.09 4.34
N THR A 119 14.81 28.10 4.39
CA THR A 119 15.91 27.94 3.44
C THR A 119 16.46 26.52 3.43
N SER A 120 17.04 26.14 2.30
CA SER A 120 17.67 24.85 2.12
C SER A 120 18.79 24.93 1.07
N ASP A 121 19.66 23.92 1.04
CA ASP A 121 20.65 23.76 -0.03
C ASP A 121 20.07 23.08 -1.28
N PHE A 122 18.82 22.62 -1.22
CA PHE A 122 18.14 21.90 -2.30
C PHE A 122 17.03 22.75 -2.91
N LYS A 123 16.76 22.55 -4.21
CA LYS A 123 15.70 23.28 -4.91
C LYS A 123 14.34 23.12 -4.20
N ASN A 124 13.49 24.11 -4.34
CA ASN A 124 12.15 24.14 -3.73
C ASN A 124 12.18 23.95 -2.20
N GLN A 125 13.26 24.36 -1.54
CA GLN A 125 13.47 24.24 -0.10
C GLN A 125 13.28 22.80 0.42
N LEU A 126 13.64 21.78 -0.35
CA LEU A 126 13.60 20.40 0.11
C LEU A 126 14.61 20.17 1.25
N LEU A 127 14.24 19.30 2.20
CA LEU A 127 15.12 18.92 3.33
C LEU A 127 16.34 18.11 2.91
N LYS A 128 16.23 17.40 1.78
CA LYS A 128 17.29 16.56 1.20
C LYS A 128 17.19 16.56 -0.33
N ALA A 129 18.20 16.01 -0.97
CA ALA A 129 18.17 15.73 -2.41
C ALA A 129 17.07 14.73 -2.78
N THR A 130 16.68 14.70 -4.06
CA THR A 130 15.79 13.69 -4.63
C THR A 130 16.57 12.54 -5.28
N SER A 131 17.90 12.64 -5.30
CA SER A 131 18.86 11.66 -5.81
C SER A 131 19.82 11.20 -4.72
N GLY A 132 20.70 10.26 -5.02
CA GLY A 132 21.68 9.75 -4.09
C GLY A 132 21.22 8.58 -3.23
N ASP A 133 22.08 8.20 -2.27
CA ASP A 133 21.85 7.08 -1.37
C ASP A 133 20.72 7.33 -0.36
N LYS A 134 20.22 6.24 0.25
CA LYS A 134 19.11 6.28 1.21
C LYS A 134 19.28 7.33 2.31
N LYS A 135 20.47 7.57 2.83
CA LYS A 135 20.72 8.56 3.90
C LYS A 135 20.53 10.01 3.42
N ASP A 136 20.82 10.27 2.15
CA ASP A 136 20.85 11.60 1.54
C ASP A 136 19.63 11.92 0.70
N ASN A 137 18.83 10.90 0.36
CA ASN A 137 17.66 11.02 -0.51
C ASN A 137 16.37 11.19 0.30
N LEU A 138 15.62 12.25 0.01
CA LEU A 138 14.36 12.59 0.67
C LEU A 138 13.30 11.49 0.51
N CYS A 139 13.12 10.99 -0.70
CA CYS A 139 12.06 10.01 -1.01
C CYS A 139 12.34 8.68 -0.31
N LEU A 140 13.61 8.27 -0.23
CA LEU A 140 14.03 7.02 0.39
C LEU A 140 13.94 7.02 1.92
N THR A 141 13.62 8.13 2.56
CA THR A 141 13.30 8.15 4.00
C THR A 141 12.04 7.34 4.32
N CYS A 142 11.11 7.28 3.35
CA CYS A 142 9.86 6.53 3.47
C CYS A 142 9.77 5.37 2.45
N HIS A 143 10.22 5.59 1.22
CA HIS A 143 10.20 4.60 0.13
C HIS A 143 11.48 3.74 0.12
N ASN A 144 11.80 3.16 1.27
CA ASN A 144 13.04 2.42 1.44
C ASN A 144 12.97 0.93 1.06
N GLN A 145 11.78 0.44 0.70
CA GLN A 145 11.57 -0.93 0.24
C GLN A 145 11.51 -0.96 -1.29
N GLY A 146 12.19 -1.93 -1.89
CA GLY A 146 12.14 -2.15 -3.34
C GLY A 146 13.22 -1.43 -4.18
N LEU A 147 14.11 -0.63 -3.56
CA LEU A 147 15.26 -0.04 -4.26
C LEU A 147 16.61 -0.65 -3.85
N ASN A 148 16.60 -1.84 -3.27
CA ASN A 148 17.82 -2.60 -2.99
C ASN A 148 18.17 -3.41 -4.25
N VAL A 149 19.11 -2.93 -5.04
CA VAL A 149 19.59 -3.67 -6.22
C VAL A 149 20.21 -4.99 -5.76
N PRO A 150 19.73 -6.14 -6.24
CA PRO A 150 20.40 -7.40 -6.01
C PRO A 150 21.83 -7.34 -6.54
N GLU A 151 22.77 -8.04 -5.91
CA GLU A 151 24.18 -8.04 -6.27
C GLU A 151 24.46 -8.33 -7.75
N LYS A 152 23.61 -9.13 -8.39
CA LYS A 152 23.68 -9.47 -9.82
C LYS A 152 22.61 -8.79 -10.67
N GLY A 153 21.90 -7.81 -10.11
CA GLY A 153 20.81 -7.14 -10.79
C GLY A 153 21.22 -5.98 -11.70
N SER A 154 20.23 -5.35 -12.28
CA SER A 154 20.38 -4.11 -13.05
C SER A 154 19.66 -2.95 -12.36
N ARG A 155 20.28 -1.78 -12.40
CA ARG A 155 19.75 -0.53 -11.87
C ARG A 155 19.61 0.47 -13.01
N HIS A 156 18.50 1.19 -13.07
CA HIS A 156 18.31 2.22 -14.08
C HIS A 156 19.18 3.45 -13.77
N ALA A 157 20.00 3.86 -14.70
CA ALA A 157 20.92 4.99 -14.53
C ALA A 157 20.17 6.32 -14.27
N ALA A 158 18.92 6.45 -14.76
CA ALA A 158 18.10 7.63 -14.50
C ALA A 158 17.78 7.87 -13.01
N LEU A 159 17.93 6.89 -12.14
CA LEU A 159 17.81 7.08 -10.70
C LEU A 159 18.83 8.06 -10.12
N ASP A 160 19.98 8.24 -10.82
CA ASP A 160 21.00 9.21 -10.41
C ASP A 160 20.62 10.67 -10.73
N MET A 161 19.63 10.85 -11.61
CA MET A 161 19.10 12.17 -11.97
C MET A 161 18.12 12.71 -10.91
N GLY A 162 17.61 11.86 -10.04
CA GLY A 162 16.62 12.18 -9.00
C GLY A 162 15.22 11.65 -9.30
N CYS A 163 14.52 11.29 -8.23
CA CYS A 163 13.17 10.71 -8.33
C CYS A 163 12.17 11.67 -9.00
N ASP A 164 12.35 12.98 -8.79
CA ASP A 164 11.50 14.03 -9.34
C ASP A 164 11.69 14.30 -10.85
N THR A 165 12.64 13.62 -11.48
CA THR A 165 12.77 13.60 -12.94
C THR A 165 11.59 12.85 -13.58
N CYS A 166 11.13 11.79 -12.95
CA CYS A 166 10.05 10.95 -13.45
C CYS A 166 8.75 11.09 -12.65
N HIS A 167 8.83 11.49 -11.36
CA HIS A 167 7.69 11.57 -10.46
C HIS A 167 7.39 13.00 -10.02
N THR A 168 6.11 13.29 -9.74
CA THR A 168 5.65 14.53 -9.13
C THR A 168 4.70 14.26 -7.98
N THR A 169 4.91 14.92 -6.82
CA THR A 169 4.12 14.70 -5.60
C THR A 169 2.95 15.68 -5.46
N HIS A 170 2.95 16.78 -6.23
CA HIS A 170 1.96 17.86 -6.17
C HIS A 170 1.21 18.00 -7.49
N LYS A 171 0.74 16.90 -8.06
CA LYS A 171 0.13 16.94 -9.39
C LYS A 171 -1.19 17.69 -9.38
N THR A 172 -1.27 18.67 -10.27
CA THR A 172 -2.48 19.44 -10.56
C THR A 172 -2.84 19.29 -12.04
N GLY A 173 -4.12 19.20 -12.38
CA GLY A 173 -4.56 19.22 -13.77
C GLY A 173 -5.25 17.95 -14.29
N ALA A 174 -5.46 17.90 -15.62
CA ALA A 174 -6.29 16.91 -16.31
C ALA A 174 -5.67 15.51 -16.44
N ASP A 175 -4.39 15.35 -16.13
CA ASP A 175 -3.64 14.10 -16.36
C ASP A 175 -3.82 13.05 -15.25
N ALA A 176 -4.93 13.11 -14.55
CA ALA A 176 -5.29 12.16 -13.51
C ALA A 176 -5.93 10.91 -14.13
N THR A 177 -5.20 10.26 -15.02
CA THR A 177 -5.61 8.98 -15.59
C THR A 177 -5.17 7.82 -14.69
N PRO A 178 -5.78 6.64 -14.79
CA PRO A 178 -5.32 5.44 -14.07
C PRO A 178 -3.83 5.14 -14.30
N GLU A 179 -3.31 5.47 -15.48
CA GLU A 179 -1.88 5.30 -15.81
C GLU A 179 -0.98 6.19 -14.95
N ASN A 180 -1.53 7.24 -14.34
CA ASN A 180 -0.82 8.19 -13.51
C ASN A 180 -0.85 7.89 -12.01
N GLN A 181 -1.31 6.69 -11.63
CA GLN A 181 -1.37 6.28 -10.22
C GLN A 181 0.00 6.33 -9.50
N PHE A 182 1.12 6.30 -10.25
CA PHE A 182 2.47 6.38 -9.73
C PHE A 182 3.03 7.81 -9.71
N HIS A 183 2.20 8.83 -9.85
CA HIS A 183 2.62 10.24 -9.86
C HIS A 183 3.67 10.56 -10.94
N LEU A 184 3.57 9.96 -12.12
CA LEU A 184 4.50 10.21 -13.22
C LEU A 184 4.31 11.62 -13.79
N THR A 185 5.41 12.24 -14.24
CA THR A 185 5.39 13.53 -14.93
C THR A 185 4.75 13.43 -16.32
N LYS A 186 4.89 12.28 -16.97
CA LYS A 186 4.23 11.91 -18.24
C LYS A 186 3.82 10.44 -18.16
N ALA A 187 2.80 10.05 -18.91
CA ALA A 187 2.44 8.64 -19.06
C ALA A 187 3.51 7.88 -19.87
N ALA A 188 3.68 6.58 -19.59
CA ALA A 188 4.45 5.71 -20.47
C ALA A 188 3.63 5.44 -21.77
N PRO A 189 4.26 5.28 -22.96
CA PRO A 189 5.70 5.26 -23.19
C PRO A 189 6.34 6.66 -23.32
N ALA A 190 5.56 7.74 -23.39
CA ALA A 190 6.08 9.09 -23.67
C ALA A 190 7.21 9.50 -22.72
N LEU A 191 7.10 9.16 -21.41
CA LEU A 191 8.15 9.43 -20.43
C LEU A 191 9.48 8.74 -20.78
N CYS A 192 9.40 7.50 -21.26
CA CYS A 192 10.58 6.71 -21.59
C CYS A 192 11.26 7.22 -22.87
N ILE A 193 10.46 7.61 -23.87
CA ILE A 193 10.93 8.08 -25.19
C ILE A 193 11.64 9.44 -25.11
N ASP A 194 11.44 10.21 -24.04
CA ASP A 194 12.22 11.44 -23.85
C ASP A 194 13.74 11.18 -23.81
N CYS A 195 14.17 9.96 -23.47
CA CYS A 195 15.58 9.58 -23.39
C CYS A 195 15.95 8.36 -24.26
N HIS A 196 14.99 7.48 -24.56
CA HIS A 196 15.21 6.26 -25.35
C HIS A 196 14.68 6.44 -26.79
N ASP A 197 15.60 6.52 -27.77
CA ASP A 197 15.21 6.57 -29.17
C ASP A 197 14.70 5.21 -29.66
N VAL A 198 13.39 5.11 -29.89
CA VAL A 198 12.76 3.89 -30.41
C VAL A 198 13.23 3.49 -31.80
N LYS A 199 13.93 4.37 -32.52
CA LYS A 199 14.52 4.10 -33.85
C LYS A 199 15.95 3.59 -33.75
N ASP A 200 16.56 3.58 -32.55
CA ASP A 200 17.90 3.05 -32.35
C ASP A 200 17.98 1.59 -32.81
N ALA A 201 18.96 1.27 -33.67
CA ALA A 201 19.09 -0.04 -34.29
C ALA A 201 19.34 -1.17 -33.26
N ALA A 202 20.08 -0.88 -32.19
CA ALA A 202 20.33 -1.86 -31.12
C ALA A 202 19.07 -2.13 -30.33
N LEU A 203 18.26 -1.08 -30.06
CA LEU A 203 16.98 -1.20 -29.39
C LEU A 203 15.96 -1.98 -30.24
N GLN A 204 15.89 -1.68 -31.56
CA GLN A 204 15.06 -2.44 -32.51
C GLN A 204 15.46 -3.92 -32.53
N LYS A 205 16.74 -4.22 -32.65
CA LYS A 205 17.25 -5.60 -32.64
C LYS A 205 16.96 -6.31 -31.33
N ALA A 206 17.06 -5.62 -30.17
CA ALA A 206 16.74 -6.18 -28.85
C ALA A 206 15.28 -6.61 -28.76
N HIS A 207 14.38 -5.91 -29.46
CA HIS A 207 12.93 -6.20 -29.52
C HIS A 207 12.55 -7.03 -30.78
N GLN A 208 13.51 -7.73 -31.38
CA GLN A 208 13.28 -8.60 -32.54
C GLN A 208 12.62 -7.89 -33.75
N ASN A 209 12.84 -6.58 -33.89
CA ASN A 209 12.22 -5.72 -34.89
C ASN A 209 10.65 -5.75 -34.84
N GLN A 210 10.08 -6.16 -33.70
CA GLN A 210 8.65 -6.06 -33.50
C GLN A 210 8.24 -4.60 -33.20
N PRO A 211 7.03 -4.18 -33.58
CA PRO A 211 6.56 -2.82 -33.32
C PRO A 211 6.32 -2.62 -31.80
N PHE A 212 7.14 -1.80 -31.15
CA PHE A 212 7.05 -1.53 -29.70
C PHE A 212 6.95 -0.04 -29.33
N ALA A 213 7.03 0.86 -30.31
CA ALA A 213 7.09 2.31 -30.06
C ALA A 213 5.88 2.87 -29.28
N THR A 214 4.73 2.21 -29.35
CA THR A 214 3.51 2.57 -28.61
C THR A 214 3.25 1.67 -27.40
N ALA A 215 4.11 0.69 -27.15
CA ALA A 215 3.95 -0.23 -26.04
C ALA A 215 4.30 0.43 -24.71
N ASN A 216 3.58 0.06 -23.64
CA ASN A 216 3.96 0.46 -22.30
C ASN A 216 5.21 -0.33 -21.86
N CYS A 217 6.37 0.32 -21.84
CA CYS A 217 7.65 -0.29 -21.51
C CYS A 217 7.66 -0.98 -20.15
N THR A 218 6.88 -0.45 -19.17
CA THR A 218 6.85 -0.97 -17.80
C THR A 218 6.10 -2.30 -17.67
N THR A 219 5.46 -2.78 -18.72
CA THR A 219 4.87 -4.13 -18.72
C THR A 219 5.94 -5.23 -18.74
N CYS A 220 7.14 -4.92 -19.27
CA CYS A 220 8.26 -5.85 -19.37
C CYS A 220 9.48 -5.40 -18.58
N HIS A 221 9.67 -4.09 -18.40
CA HIS A 221 10.82 -3.51 -17.72
C HIS A 221 10.41 -2.87 -16.38
N ASP A 222 11.20 -3.12 -15.33
CA ASP A 222 11.13 -2.34 -14.11
C ASP A 222 11.86 -1.01 -14.30
N PRO A 223 11.21 0.16 -14.18
CA PRO A 223 11.85 1.44 -14.45
C PRO A 223 12.89 1.84 -13.40
N HIS A 224 13.00 1.12 -12.29
CA HIS A 224 13.93 1.43 -11.22
C HIS A 224 15.11 0.45 -11.17
N GLN A 225 14.82 -0.82 -11.00
CA GLN A 225 15.82 -1.87 -10.83
C GLN A 225 15.19 -3.25 -10.95
N SER A 226 15.99 -4.23 -11.28
CA SER A 226 15.55 -5.63 -11.36
C SER A 226 16.68 -6.59 -11.01
N ALA A 227 16.33 -7.77 -10.50
CA ALA A 227 17.26 -8.87 -10.34
C ALA A 227 17.74 -9.42 -11.71
N SER A 228 17.00 -9.13 -12.77
CA SER A 228 17.29 -9.58 -14.14
C SER A 228 18.10 -8.54 -14.91
N PRO A 229 18.91 -8.95 -15.91
CA PRO A 229 19.57 -8.03 -16.82
C PRO A 229 18.57 -7.15 -17.59
N LYS A 230 19.03 -5.96 -18.00
CA LYS A 230 18.22 -5.03 -18.80
C LYS A 230 16.90 -4.60 -18.15
N LEU A 231 16.86 -4.59 -16.83
CA LEU A 231 15.66 -4.22 -16.07
C LEU A 231 14.43 -5.08 -16.40
N MET A 232 14.62 -6.31 -16.82
CA MET A 232 13.50 -7.20 -17.12
C MET A 232 12.65 -7.44 -15.86
N ALA A 233 11.35 -7.56 -16.04
CA ALA A 233 10.38 -7.80 -15.00
C ALA A 233 10.72 -9.02 -14.14
N LYS A 234 10.24 -9.04 -12.90
CA LYS A 234 10.56 -10.06 -11.88
C LYS A 234 10.16 -11.48 -12.33
N PHE A 235 9.03 -11.61 -12.99
CA PHE A 235 8.50 -12.87 -13.47
C PHE A 235 8.48 -12.85 -14.99
N VAL A 236 9.13 -13.81 -15.61
CA VAL A 236 9.26 -13.91 -17.06
C VAL A 236 8.57 -15.20 -17.51
N HIS A 237 7.71 -15.10 -18.52
CA HIS A 237 7.06 -16.26 -19.12
C HIS A 237 8.10 -17.17 -19.79
N PRO A 238 8.12 -18.49 -19.54
CA PRO A 238 9.18 -19.35 -20.04
C PRO A 238 9.45 -19.26 -21.54
N PRO A 239 8.47 -19.30 -22.47
CA PRO A 239 8.74 -19.14 -23.90
C PRO A 239 9.40 -17.79 -24.24
N PHE A 240 9.05 -16.73 -23.52
CA PHE A 240 9.68 -15.42 -23.70
C PHE A 240 11.12 -15.41 -23.15
N ALA A 241 11.38 -16.06 -22.01
CA ALA A 241 12.71 -16.20 -21.44
C ALA A 241 13.65 -16.96 -22.40
N ASP A 242 13.14 -18.00 -23.05
CA ASP A 242 13.84 -18.85 -24.02
C ASP A 242 13.96 -18.18 -25.41
N ARG A 243 13.38 -16.97 -25.56
CA ARG A 243 13.31 -16.25 -26.85
C ARG A 243 12.65 -17.03 -27.98
N SER A 244 11.74 -17.92 -27.66
CA SER A 244 10.93 -18.69 -28.62
C SER A 244 9.76 -17.82 -29.14
N CYS A 245 10.08 -16.68 -29.74
CA CYS A 245 9.10 -15.68 -30.16
C CYS A 245 8.16 -16.20 -31.24
N ASP A 246 8.64 -17.03 -32.11
CA ASP A 246 7.93 -17.65 -33.25
C ASP A 246 6.90 -18.68 -32.82
N THR A 247 6.98 -19.16 -31.59
CA THR A 247 5.92 -20.03 -31.01
C THR A 247 4.59 -19.30 -30.93
N CYS A 248 4.62 -17.98 -30.69
CA CYS A 248 3.44 -17.15 -30.50
C CYS A 248 3.23 -16.11 -31.59
N HIS A 249 4.33 -15.62 -32.22
CA HIS A 249 4.32 -14.53 -33.17
C HIS A 249 4.70 -15.00 -34.57
N ALA A 250 3.86 -14.67 -35.52
CA ALA A 250 4.25 -14.70 -36.95
C ALA A 250 4.99 -13.40 -37.32
N ALA A 251 5.54 -13.33 -38.54
CA ALA A 251 6.16 -12.12 -39.04
C ALA A 251 5.18 -10.92 -38.97
N PRO A 252 5.61 -9.74 -38.50
CA PRO A 252 4.77 -8.55 -38.49
C PRO A 252 4.22 -8.21 -39.87
N LYS A 253 2.95 -7.81 -39.92
CA LYS A 253 2.29 -7.38 -41.13
C LYS A 253 1.77 -5.96 -40.98
N ASP A 254 2.08 -5.09 -41.92
CA ASP A 254 1.64 -3.68 -41.92
C ASP A 254 1.95 -2.94 -40.61
N GLY A 255 3.11 -3.22 -40.00
CA GLY A 255 3.54 -2.65 -38.74
C GLY A 255 2.76 -3.14 -37.51
N LYS A 256 1.99 -4.22 -37.66
CA LYS A 256 1.21 -4.83 -36.58
C LYS A 256 1.78 -6.18 -36.17
N VAL A 257 1.64 -6.49 -34.88
CA VAL A 257 1.92 -7.82 -34.36
C VAL A 257 0.90 -8.82 -34.91
N VAL A 258 1.40 -9.98 -35.36
CA VAL A 258 0.56 -11.08 -35.85
C VAL A 258 0.80 -12.31 -34.99
N LEU A 259 -0.25 -13.00 -34.59
CA LEU A 259 -0.17 -14.25 -33.84
C LEU A 259 -0.14 -15.46 -34.77
N THR A 260 0.38 -16.58 -34.31
CA THR A 260 0.40 -17.86 -35.03
C THR A 260 -0.98 -18.57 -35.04
N THR A 261 -1.91 -18.11 -34.23
CA THR A 261 -3.30 -18.63 -34.12
C THR A 261 -4.33 -17.53 -34.45
N ALA A 262 -5.59 -17.92 -34.64
CA ALA A 262 -6.65 -16.98 -34.97
C ALA A 262 -7.07 -16.08 -33.80
N SER A 263 -6.82 -16.50 -32.55
CA SER A 263 -7.14 -15.72 -31.36
C SER A 263 -6.10 -15.90 -30.26
N VAL A 264 -6.04 -14.93 -29.35
CA VAL A 264 -5.21 -14.98 -28.13
C VAL A 264 -5.57 -16.20 -27.28
N LYS A 265 -6.85 -16.43 -27.06
CA LYS A 265 -7.33 -17.56 -26.25
C LYS A 265 -6.88 -18.89 -26.84
N GLU A 266 -7.06 -19.10 -28.14
CA GLU A 266 -6.63 -20.30 -28.84
C GLU A 266 -5.11 -20.53 -28.66
N LEU A 267 -4.31 -19.46 -28.78
CA LEU A 267 -2.87 -19.53 -28.56
C LEU A 267 -2.53 -19.99 -27.13
N CYS A 268 -3.12 -19.36 -26.13
CA CYS A 268 -2.81 -19.68 -24.73
C CYS A 268 -3.18 -21.11 -24.35
N VAL A 269 -4.34 -21.60 -24.77
CA VAL A 269 -4.85 -22.93 -24.37
C VAL A 269 -4.10 -24.09 -25.04
N THR A 270 -3.26 -23.82 -26.04
CA THR A 270 -2.38 -24.87 -26.60
C THR A 270 -1.43 -25.44 -25.55
N CYS A 271 -1.03 -24.62 -24.56
CA CYS A 271 -0.18 -25.03 -23.45
C CYS A 271 -0.90 -25.00 -22.09
N HIS A 272 -1.92 -24.16 -21.93
CA HIS A 272 -2.69 -23.98 -20.69
C HIS A 272 -4.07 -24.63 -20.76
N SER A 273 -4.14 -25.87 -21.24
CA SER A 273 -5.41 -26.63 -21.37
C SER A 273 -6.09 -26.89 -20.03
N ASP A 274 -5.31 -27.00 -18.94
CA ASP A 274 -5.83 -27.12 -17.57
C ASP A 274 -6.65 -25.91 -17.15
N LYS A 275 -6.26 -24.71 -17.57
CA LYS A 275 -7.01 -23.48 -17.30
C LYS A 275 -8.26 -23.35 -18.14
N ALA A 276 -8.21 -23.79 -19.41
CA ALA A 276 -9.40 -23.87 -20.24
C ALA A 276 -10.44 -24.84 -19.61
N GLU A 277 -10.01 -26.00 -19.17
CA GLU A 277 -10.86 -26.97 -18.50
C GLU A 277 -11.44 -26.43 -17.18
N GLN A 278 -10.62 -25.76 -16.37
CA GLN A 278 -11.09 -25.11 -15.14
C GLN A 278 -12.18 -24.09 -15.41
N ILE A 279 -11.99 -23.21 -16.40
CA ILE A 279 -12.95 -22.16 -16.77
C ILE A 279 -14.26 -22.78 -17.25
N GLU A 280 -14.19 -23.81 -18.10
CA GLU A 280 -15.35 -24.47 -18.68
C GLU A 280 -16.17 -25.26 -17.65
N LYS A 281 -15.48 -26.00 -16.76
CA LYS A 281 -16.12 -26.90 -15.79
C LYS A 281 -16.45 -26.24 -14.45
N ALA A 282 -16.08 -24.98 -14.23
CA ALA A 282 -16.34 -24.28 -12.99
C ALA A 282 -17.84 -24.23 -12.67
N LYS A 283 -18.21 -24.62 -11.46
CA LYS A 283 -19.58 -24.53 -10.96
C LYS A 283 -20.08 -23.11 -10.87
N VAL A 284 -19.20 -22.20 -10.46
CA VAL A 284 -19.41 -20.76 -10.47
C VAL A 284 -18.44 -20.17 -11.47
N GLN A 285 -18.95 -19.70 -12.59
CA GLN A 285 -18.13 -19.14 -13.66
C GLN A 285 -17.82 -17.67 -13.40
N HIS A 286 -16.64 -17.22 -13.85
CA HIS A 286 -16.28 -15.81 -13.92
C HIS A 286 -16.36 -15.37 -15.40
N PRO A 287 -17.33 -14.51 -15.78
CA PRO A 287 -17.47 -14.10 -17.17
C PRO A 287 -16.20 -13.50 -17.78
N GLY A 288 -15.41 -12.74 -16.98
CA GLY A 288 -14.13 -12.19 -17.43
C GLY A 288 -13.09 -13.24 -17.85
N ALA A 289 -13.12 -14.44 -17.23
CA ALA A 289 -12.22 -15.53 -17.60
C ALA A 289 -12.61 -16.21 -18.93
N ALA A 290 -13.83 -15.99 -19.43
CA ALA A 290 -14.25 -16.48 -20.74
C ALA A 290 -13.74 -15.61 -21.91
N GLY A 291 -13.27 -14.37 -21.62
CA GLY A 291 -12.69 -13.43 -22.57
C GLY A 291 -11.22 -13.73 -22.94
N ASP A 292 -10.53 -12.72 -23.41
CA ASP A 292 -9.12 -12.84 -23.76
C ASP A 292 -8.23 -12.89 -22.51
N CYS A 293 -7.30 -13.82 -22.48
CA CYS A 293 -6.37 -13.98 -21.36
C CYS A 293 -5.53 -12.72 -21.11
N THR A 294 -5.25 -11.96 -22.17
CA THR A 294 -4.46 -10.71 -22.11
C THR A 294 -5.22 -9.51 -21.56
N ASP A 295 -6.53 -9.63 -21.31
CA ASP A 295 -7.26 -8.61 -20.57
C ASP A 295 -6.78 -8.49 -19.11
N CYS A 296 -6.23 -9.60 -18.58
CA CYS A 296 -5.71 -9.65 -17.21
C CYS A 296 -4.21 -10.00 -17.16
N HIS A 297 -3.68 -10.75 -18.12
CA HIS A 297 -2.32 -11.27 -18.10
C HIS A 297 -1.43 -10.67 -19.19
N ASN A 298 -0.16 -10.42 -18.84
CA ASN A 298 0.86 -10.10 -19.84
C ASN A 298 1.59 -11.39 -20.25
N PRO A 299 1.49 -11.82 -21.53
CA PRO A 299 2.08 -13.09 -21.98
C PRO A 299 3.61 -13.11 -21.98
N HIS A 300 4.28 -11.96 -21.86
CA HIS A 300 5.73 -11.87 -21.82
C HIS A 300 6.30 -11.96 -20.39
N GLY A 301 5.47 -11.62 -19.39
CA GLY A 301 5.88 -11.58 -18.00
C GLY A 301 5.40 -10.31 -17.28
N GLY A 302 5.88 -10.06 -16.09
CA GLY A 302 5.49 -8.89 -15.31
C GLY A 302 6.11 -8.88 -13.91
N ASN A 303 5.81 -7.86 -13.14
CA ASN A 303 6.27 -7.74 -11.76
C ASN A 303 5.33 -8.41 -10.74
N ASN A 304 4.20 -8.93 -11.20
CA ASN A 304 3.21 -9.59 -10.36
C ASN A 304 3.17 -11.10 -10.63
N PRO A 305 2.94 -11.94 -9.62
CA PRO A 305 2.72 -13.36 -9.81
C PRO A 305 1.59 -13.63 -10.80
N GLY A 306 1.76 -14.62 -11.67
CA GLY A 306 0.80 -14.91 -12.74
C GLY A 306 0.73 -13.85 -13.84
N PHE A 307 1.69 -12.90 -13.86
CA PHE A 307 1.80 -11.85 -14.89
C PHE A 307 0.58 -10.92 -14.97
N VAL A 308 -0.18 -10.77 -13.88
CA VAL A 308 -1.38 -9.93 -13.85
C VAL A 308 -1.02 -8.45 -14.03
N GLN A 309 -1.72 -7.76 -14.93
CA GLN A 309 -1.46 -6.39 -15.32
C GLN A 309 -2.71 -5.49 -15.19
N PRO A 310 -2.54 -4.19 -14.90
CA PRO A 310 -1.28 -3.53 -14.52
C PRO A 310 -0.79 -3.98 -13.14
N ASN A 311 -1.68 -4.46 -12.31
CA ASN A 311 -1.42 -5.08 -11.02
C ASN A 311 -2.65 -5.90 -10.58
N PRO A 312 -2.52 -6.80 -9.58
CA PRO A 312 -3.59 -7.71 -9.17
C PRO A 312 -4.88 -7.06 -8.63
N VAL A 313 -4.83 -5.78 -8.30
CA VAL A 313 -6.00 -5.01 -7.86
C VAL A 313 -6.63 -4.28 -9.05
N ALA A 314 -5.84 -3.48 -9.78
CA ALA A 314 -6.33 -2.66 -10.88
C ALA A 314 -6.94 -3.51 -12.00
N ALA A 315 -6.38 -4.69 -12.29
CA ALA A 315 -6.94 -5.62 -13.27
C ALA A 315 -8.41 -5.94 -12.98
N CYS A 316 -8.75 -6.15 -11.71
CA CYS A 316 -10.12 -6.45 -11.31
C CYS A 316 -11.01 -5.19 -11.30
N LEU A 317 -10.48 -4.07 -10.81
CA LEU A 317 -11.22 -2.83 -10.65
C LEU A 317 -11.60 -2.16 -11.98
N ASN A 318 -10.99 -2.53 -13.09
CA ASN A 318 -11.41 -2.09 -14.43
C ASN A 318 -12.87 -2.45 -14.73
N CYS A 319 -13.35 -3.59 -14.21
CA CYS A 319 -14.73 -4.04 -14.36
C CYS A 319 -15.53 -3.91 -13.05
N HIS A 320 -14.88 -4.12 -11.89
CA HIS A 320 -15.49 -4.05 -10.57
C HIS A 320 -15.34 -2.65 -9.95
N SER A 321 -15.79 -1.61 -10.66
CA SER A 321 -15.60 -0.20 -10.28
C SER A 321 -16.25 0.16 -8.94
N GLU A 322 -17.34 -0.48 -8.55
CA GLU A 322 -17.97 -0.29 -7.24
C GLU A 322 -17.04 -0.70 -6.07
N GLN A 323 -16.16 -1.68 -6.28
CA GLN A 323 -15.17 -2.07 -5.30
C GLN A 323 -14.06 -1.02 -5.16
N ALA A 324 -13.81 -0.21 -6.19
CA ALA A 324 -12.87 0.90 -6.12
C ALA A 324 -13.29 1.96 -5.09
N GLU A 325 -14.60 2.18 -4.91
CA GLU A 325 -15.11 3.12 -3.91
C GLU A 325 -14.76 2.69 -2.47
N LEU A 326 -14.60 1.39 -2.23
CA LEU A 326 -14.23 0.87 -0.92
C LEU A 326 -12.81 1.29 -0.51
N GLN A 327 -11.91 1.55 -1.47
CA GLN A 327 -10.56 2.06 -1.17
C GLN A 327 -10.57 3.45 -0.52
N LYS A 328 -11.65 4.21 -0.68
CA LYS A 328 -11.82 5.55 -0.10
C LYS A 328 -12.23 5.50 1.37
N LYS A 329 -12.65 4.32 1.88
CA LYS A 329 -13.03 4.18 3.29
C LYS A 329 -11.82 4.35 4.22
N PRO A 330 -12.04 4.81 5.46
CA PRO A 330 -10.96 5.05 6.42
C PRO A 330 -10.10 3.82 6.72
N HIS A 331 -10.72 2.65 6.75
CA HIS A 331 -10.07 1.38 7.05
C HIS A 331 -10.31 0.39 5.90
N VAL A 332 -9.23 0.01 5.25
CA VAL A 332 -9.25 -0.98 4.17
C VAL A 332 -8.53 -2.25 4.60
N HIS A 333 -9.06 -3.39 4.19
CA HIS A 333 -8.38 -4.67 4.37
C HIS A 333 -7.24 -4.75 3.37
N GLN A 334 -6.00 -4.58 3.87
CA GLN A 334 -4.82 -4.45 3.03
C GLN A 334 -4.65 -5.58 2.01
N PRO A 335 -4.84 -6.88 2.36
CA PRO A 335 -4.74 -7.95 1.37
C PRO A 335 -5.62 -7.74 0.14
N ALA A 336 -6.83 -7.22 0.30
CA ALA A 336 -7.75 -6.98 -0.81
C ALA A 336 -7.23 -5.93 -1.81
N PHE A 337 -6.52 -4.89 -1.32
CA PHE A 337 -6.14 -3.73 -2.13
C PHE A 337 -4.62 -3.57 -2.32
N GLN A 338 -3.82 -4.47 -1.76
CA GLN A 338 -2.36 -4.48 -1.96
C GLN A 338 -1.89 -5.77 -2.62
N GLN A 339 -2.42 -6.93 -2.20
CA GLN A 339 -2.02 -8.22 -2.76
C GLN A 339 -2.91 -8.68 -3.91
N GLY A 340 -4.12 -8.15 -3.96
CA GLY A 340 -5.08 -8.39 -5.03
C GLY A 340 -6.22 -9.33 -4.66
N CYS A 341 -7.29 -9.19 -5.41
CA CYS A 341 -8.56 -9.89 -5.19
C CYS A 341 -8.39 -11.42 -5.29
N GLY A 342 -7.49 -11.88 -6.16
CA GLY A 342 -7.15 -13.29 -6.34
C GLY A 342 -6.54 -13.97 -5.11
N THR A 343 -6.19 -13.22 -4.06
CA THR A 343 -5.76 -13.82 -2.77
C THR A 343 -6.89 -14.63 -2.14
N CYS A 344 -8.12 -14.13 -2.18
CA CYS A 344 -9.30 -14.76 -1.58
C CYS A 344 -10.26 -15.35 -2.62
N HIS A 345 -10.26 -14.82 -3.84
CA HIS A 345 -11.15 -15.22 -4.92
C HIS A 345 -10.42 -16.03 -5.99
N GLU A 346 -11.14 -16.94 -6.67
CA GLU A 346 -10.62 -17.74 -7.79
C GLU A 346 -11.10 -17.13 -9.12
N PRO A 347 -10.28 -16.30 -9.77
CA PRO A 347 -10.73 -15.51 -10.93
C PRO A 347 -11.00 -16.33 -12.19
N HIS A 348 -10.52 -17.57 -12.28
CA HIS A 348 -10.75 -18.46 -13.42
C HIS A 348 -12.02 -19.31 -13.29
N GLY A 349 -12.83 -19.05 -12.26
CA GLY A 349 -13.98 -19.88 -11.94
C GLY A 349 -13.68 -20.89 -10.83
N GLY A 350 -14.68 -21.23 -10.04
CA GLY A 350 -14.50 -22.06 -8.85
C GLY A 350 -15.76 -22.77 -8.41
N GLU A 351 -15.68 -23.45 -7.27
CA GLU A 351 -16.76 -24.26 -6.72
C GLU A 351 -17.71 -23.45 -5.81
N ASN A 352 -17.24 -22.32 -5.26
CA ASN A 352 -17.91 -21.62 -4.18
C ASN A 352 -18.53 -20.30 -4.66
N GLN A 353 -19.64 -19.89 -4.02
CA GLN A 353 -20.24 -18.58 -4.28
C GLN A 353 -19.22 -17.46 -4.11
N HIS A 354 -19.41 -16.39 -4.86
CA HIS A 354 -18.47 -15.25 -4.94
C HIS A 354 -17.05 -15.67 -5.32
N LEU A 355 -16.89 -16.86 -5.91
CA LEU A 355 -15.59 -17.41 -6.30
C LEU A 355 -14.59 -17.51 -5.13
N LEU A 356 -15.07 -17.68 -3.90
CA LEU A 356 -14.18 -17.83 -2.74
C LEU A 356 -13.37 -19.15 -2.86
N ARG A 357 -12.09 -19.08 -2.45
CA ARG A 357 -11.20 -20.26 -2.49
C ARG A 357 -11.62 -21.39 -1.55
N THR A 358 -12.41 -21.07 -0.54
CA THR A 358 -12.96 -22.05 0.41
C THR A 358 -14.47 -21.90 0.52
N ALA A 359 -15.18 -22.99 0.76
CA ALA A 359 -16.62 -22.98 1.04
C ALA A 359 -16.92 -22.39 2.42
N ASN A 360 -15.98 -22.48 3.36
CA ASN A 360 -16.11 -21.99 4.71
C ASN A 360 -15.38 -20.65 4.86
N VAL A 361 -16.14 -19.58 5.14
CA VAL A 361 -15.62 -18.22 5.32
C VAL A 361 -14.61 -18.16 6.48
N ASN A 362 -14.86 -18.87 7.57
CA ASN A 362 -13.91 -18.87 8.69
C ASN A 362 -12.58 -19.50 8.27
N ALA A 363 -12.60 -20.62 7.54
CA ALA A 363 -11.37 -21.22 7.02
C ALA A 363 -10.61 -20.26 6.10
N LEU A 364 -11.33 -19.49 5.26
CA LEU A 364 -10.72 -18.48 4.41
C LEU A 364 -9.97 -17.41 5.23
N CYS A 365 -10.59 -16.89 6.27
CA CYS A 365 -10.02 -15.83 7.11
C CYS A 365 -8.87 -16.39 7.98
N LEU A 366 -9.04 -17.59 8.52
CA LEU A 366 -8.08 -18.22 9.42
C LEU A 366 -6.78 -18.63 8.71
N GLU A 367 -6.77 -18.72 7.40
CA GLU A 367 -5.53 -18.93 6.63
C GLU A 367 -4.45 -17.87 6.96
N CYS A 368 -4.89 -16.64 7.25
CA CYS A 368 -3.99 -15.55 7.65
C CYS A 368 -4.18 -15.12 9.12
N HIS A 369 -5.39 -15.25 9.66
CA HIS A 369 -5.75 -14.81 11.02
C HIS A 369 -5.80 -15.97 12.03
N GLY A 370 -5.54 -17.19 11.61
CA GLY A 370 -5.52 -18.35 12.50
C GLY A 370 -4.21 -18.47 13.28
N PRO A 371 -4.25 -19.20 14.42
CA PRO A 371 -3.06 -19.48 15.23
C PRO A 371 -2.11 -20.44 14.53
N ASP A 372 -2.63 -21.38 13.76
CA ASP A 372 -1.90 -22.50 13.16
C ASP A 372 -1.52 -22.27 11.68
N ARG A 373 -1.52 -21.03 11.23
CA ARG A 373 -1.12 -20.70 9.87
C ARG A 373 0.35 -21.03 9.63
N ASN A 374 0.63 -21.74 8.57
CA ASN A 374 1.98 -22.10 8.15
C ASN A 374 2.16 -21.77 6.66
N PRO A 375 2.40 -20.51 6.29
CA PRO A 375 2.73 -20.19 4.92
C PRO A 375 4.05 -20.86 4.56
N VAL A 376 4.06 -21.59 3.46
CA VAL A 376 5.25 -22.26 2.96
C VAL A 376 6.06 -21.30 2.11
N LYS A 377 7.32 -21.07 2.49
CA LYS A 377 8.25 -20.23 1.75
C LYS A 377 8.86 -20.99 0.57
N LEU A 378 8.82 -20.38 -0.59
CA LEU A 378 9.50 -20.85 -1.80
C LEU A 378 10.77 -20.02 -1.99
N GLU A 379 11.89 -20.50 -1.47
CA GLU A 379 13.15 -19.73 -1.40
C GLU A 379 13.65 -19.27 -2.79
N ASP A 380 13.56 -20.15 -3.78
CA ASP A 380 14.04 -19.87 -5.14
C ASP A 380 13.23 -18.78 -5.86
N GLN A 381 12.02 -18.47 -5.38
CA GLN A 381 11.10 -17.55 -6.04
C GLN A 381 10.80 -16.30 -5.22
N HIS A 382 11.36 -16.18 -4.00
CA HIS A 382 11.03 -15.11 -3.06
C HIS A 382 9.51 -14.97 -2.84
N LEU A 383 8.83 -16.10 -2.68
CA LEU A 383 7.39 -16.19 -2.52
C LEU A 383 7.04 -17.05 -1.30
N TYR A 384 5.88 -16.75 -0.73
CA TYR A 384 5.17 -17.66 0.18
C TYR A 384 3.94 -18.23 -0.51
N THR A 385 3.55 -19.45 -0.15
CA THR A 385 2.29 -20.04 -0.59
C THR A 385 1.33 -20.20 0.57
N ILE A 386 0.04 -19.99 0.28
CA ILE A 386 -1.09 -20.23 1.16
C ILE A 386 -2.17 -21.02 0.41
N PHE A 387 -3.20 -21.48 1.10
CA PHE A 387 -4.26 -22.34 0.54
C PHE A 387 -3.69 -23.56 -0.18
N ASP A 388 -2.83 -24.32 0.51
CA ASP A 388 -2.18 -25.53 -0.02
C ASP A 388 -1.45 -25.29 -1.35
N GLY A 389 -0.73 -24.17 -1.43
CA GLY A 389 0.05 -23.81 -2.61
C GLY A 389 -0.71 -23.11 -3.73
N LYS A 390 -2.02 -22.92 -3.60
CA LYS A 390 -2.87 -22.31 -4.64
C LYS A 390 -2.63 -20.82 -4.82
N VAL A 391 -2.16 -20.14 -3.79
CA VAL A 391 -1.88 -18.70 -3.83
C VAL A 391 -0.43 -18.43 -3.49
N LYS A 392 0.22 -17.64 -4.33
CA LYS A 392 1.61 -17.19 -4.14
C LYS A 392 1.61 -15.72 -3.80
N LEU A 393 2.25 -15.36 -2.69
CA LEU A 393 2.40 -13.99 -2.22
C LEU A 393 3.88 -13.64 -2.12
N PRO A 394 4.28 -12.39 -2.43
CA PRO A 394 5.65 -11.93 -2.26
C PRO A 394 6.15 -12.09 -0.82
N ASP A 395 7.43 -12.38 -0.64
CA ASP A 395 8.03 -12.56 0.69
C ASP A 395 8.02 -11.29 1.53
N ASP A 396 8.10 -10.12 0.91
CA ASP A 396 7.97 -8.82 1.57
C ASP A 396 6.57 -8.61 2.19
N TYR A 397 5.53 -9.24 1.64
CA TYR A 397 4.20 -9.22 2.26
C TYR A 397 4.21 -9.78 3.68
N PHE A 398 4.95 -10.86 3.91
CA PHE A 398 5.05 -11.49 5.23
C PHE A 398 6.07 -10.81 6.14
N ALA A 399 6.95 -9.97 5.61
CA ALA A 399 7.84 -9.11 6.37
C ALA A 399 7.15 -7.86 6.94
N MET A 400 6.00 -7.45 6.38
CA MET A 400 5.24 -6.32 6.89
C MET A 400 4.68 -6.59 8.29
N LYS A 401 4.70 -5.55 9.13
CA LYS A 401 4.05 -5.59 10.45
C LYS A 401 2.55 -5.87 10.27
N ARG A 402 2.12 -7.03 10.74
CA ARG A 402 0.70 -7.40 10.71
C ARG A 402 -0.01 -6.85 11.93
N PRO A 403 -1.33 -6.56 11.83
CA PRO A 403 -2.14 -6.40 13.02
C PRO A 403 -1.95 -7.61 13.92
N PRO A 404 -1.93 -7.45 15.23
CA PRO A 404 -1.82 -8.57 16.14
C PRO A 404 -2.94 -9.57 15.81
N ILE A 405 -2.55 -10.79 15.49
CA ILE A 405 -3.49 -11.89 15.37
C ILE A 405 -3.93 -12.17 16.79
N LEU A 406 -5.19 -11.89 17.04
CA LEU A 406 -5.78 -12.32 18.32
C LEU A 406 -5.77 -13.85 18.30
N PRO A 407 -5.19 -14.50 19.31
CA PRO A 407 -5.21 -15.94 19.38
C PRO A 407 -6.67 -16.39 19.48
N LEU A 408 -7.21 -16.90 18.39
CA LEU A 408 -8.49 -17.57 18.36
C LEU A 408 -8.28 -18.96 18.94
N GLN A 409 -8.15 -19.05 20.26
CA GLN A 409 -8.15 -20.33 20.94
C GLN A 409 -9.55 -20.92 20.93
N TYR A 410 -9.67 -22.20 20.69
CA TYR A 410 -10.94 -22.90 20.77
C TYR A 410 -11.58 -22.68 22.14
N GLY A 411 -12.78 -22.08 22.16
CA GLY A 411 -13.47 -21.70 23.39
C GLY A 411 -13.14 -20.32 23.96
N LEU A 412 -12.19 -19.61 23.33
CA LEU A 412 -11.93 -18.20 23.59
C LEU A 412 -12.43 -17.42 22.38
N GLY A 413 -13.43 -16.60 22.53
CA GLY A 413 -14.04 -15.89 21.41
C GLY A 413 -13.47 -14.49 21.25
N HIS A 414 -13.55 -14.01 20.04
CA HIS A 414 -13.28 -12.62 19.67
C HIS A 414 -14.60 -11.83 19.68
N PRO A 415 -14.65 -10.58 20.13
CA PRO A 415 -13.60 -9.69 20.65
C PRO A 415 -13.25 -9.90 22.11
N THR A 416 -13.99 -10.75 22.81
CA THR A 416 -13.74 -11.13 24.19
C THR A 416 -13.48 -12.62 24.28
N GLU A 417 -12.82 -13.06 25.31
CA GLU A 417 -12.65 -14.48 25.57
C GLU A 417 -14.01 -15.20 25.52
N ARG A 418 -14.09 -16.31 24.81
CA ARG A 418 -15.27 -17.19 24.66
C ARG A 418 -16.42 -16.65 23.78
N HIS A 419 -16.24 -15.60 23.00
CA HIS A 419 -17.26 -15.23 22.02
C HIS A 419 -17.23 -16.22 20.83
N PRO A 420 -18.38 -16.79 20.43
CA PRO A 420 -18.41 -17.76 19.33
C PRO A 420 -18.10 -17.13 17.98
N ILE A 421 -17.42 -17.88 17.12
CA ILE A 421 -17.14 -17.54 15.72
C ILE A 421 -17.82 -18.51 14.73
N SER A 422 -18.64 -19.42 15.25
CA SER A 422 -19.48 -20.35 14.51
C SER A 422 -20.92 -20.24 14.97
N ASP A 423 -21.77 -21.16 14.58
CA ASP A 423 -23.19 -21.17 14.96
C ASP A 423 -23.40 -20.88 16.45
N ALA A 424 -24.19 -19.88 16.74
CA ALA A 424 -24.43 -19.42 18.09
C ALA A 424 -25.90 -19.06 18.33
N MET A 425 -26.32 -19.21 19.59
CA MET A 425 -27.65 -18.75 19.99
C MET A 425 -27.68 -17.23 20.06
N ASN A 426 -28.55 -16.63 19.27
CA ASN A 426 -28.91 -15.23 19.42
C ASN A 426 -29.63 -15.04 20.74
N LEU A 427 -29.02 -14.35 21.69
CA LEU A 427 -29.53 -14.23 23.06
C LEU A 427 -30.86 -13.44 23.17
N LYS A 428 -31.14 -12.61 22.16
CA LYS A 428 -32.36 -11.82 22.08
C LYS A 428 -33.53 -12.63 21.49
N THR A 429 -33.29 -13.35 20.38
CA THR A 429 -34.36 -14.12 19.71
C THR A 429 -34.45 -15.56 20.18
N LYS A 430 -33.46 -16.07 20.89
CA LYS A 430 -33.32 -17.47 21.31
C LYS A 430 -33.23 -18.49 20.17
N VAL A 431 -32.86 -18.05 19.00
CA VAL A 431 -32.68 -18.89 17.82
C VAL A 431 -31.19 -19.08 17.55
N VAL A 432 -30.78 -20.30 17.21
CA VAL A 432 -29.42 -20.56 16.72
C VAL A 432 -29.25 -19.92 15.37
N THR A 433 -28.27 -19.04 15.26
CA THR A 433 -27.98 -18.30 14.04
C THR A 433 -26.63 -18.76 13.51
N PRO A 434 -26.54 -19.15 12.23
CA PRO A 434 -25.27 -19.41 11.58
C PRO A 434 -24.37 -18.17 11.67
N MET A 435 -23.14 -18.36 12.14
CA MET A 435 -22.18 -17.29 12.29
C MET A 435 -20.88 -17.61 11.58
N ASN A 436 -20.23 -16.58 11.07
CA ASN A 436 -18.88 -16.61 10.57
C ASN A 436 -18.24 -15.23 10.71
N CYS A 437 -17.02 -15.06 10.28
CA CYS A 437 -16.31 -13.77 10.40
C CYS A 437 -17.07 -12.61 9.75
N LEU A 438 -17.77 -12.84 8.64
CA LEU A 438 -18.53 -11.81 7.93
C LEU A 438 -19.87 -11.46 8.58
N THR A 439 -20.29 -12.20 9.59
CA THR A 439 -21.44 -11.81 10.42
C THR A 439 -21.13 -10.50 11.16
N CYS A 440 -19.87 -10.29 11.52
CA CYS A 440 -19.40 -9.12 12.25
C CYS A 440 -18.54 -8.17 11.43
N HIS A 441 -17.78 -8.66 10.46
CA HIS A 441 -16.78 -7.89 9.72
C HIS A 441 -17.14 -7.72 8.25
N GLN A 442 -16.72 -6.59 7.67
CA GLN A 442 -16.70 -6.34 6.24
C GLN A 442 -15.35 -6.82 5.68
N ALA A 443 -15.38 -7.67 4.64
CA ALA A 443 -14.16 -8.30 4.14
C ALA A 443 -13.18 -7.34 3.44
N HIS A 444 -13.68 -6.26 2.85
CA HIS A 444 -12.87 -5.40 2.00
C HIS A 444 -12.50 -4.08 2.67
N ALA A 445 -13.46 -3.37 3.28
CA ALA A 445 -13.21 -2.08 3.93
C ALA A 445 -14.36 -1.70 4.84
N GLY A 446 -14.10 -0.85 5.83
CA GLY A 446 -15.08 -0.35 6.79
C GLY A 446 -14.81 1.09 7.23
N THR A 447 -15.73 1.64 7.99
CA THR A 447 -15.64 2.99 8.55
C THR A 447 -14.95 3.02 9.91
N ASP A 448 -14.97 1.91 10.64
CA ASP A 448 -14.29 1.75 11.92
C ASP A 448 -13.02 0.86 11.80
N ASN A 449 -12.19 0.90 12.83
CA ASN A 449 -10.90 0.19 12.86
C ASN A 449 -11.03 -1.34 12.81
N GLY A 450 -12.18 -1.88 13.20
CA GLY A 450 -12.50 -3.32 13.15
C GLY A 450 -13.18 -3.72 11.86
N MET A 451 -13.47 -2.79 10.95
CA MET A 451 -14.24 -3.02 9.73
C MET A 451 -15.56 -3.74 10.00
N LEU A 452 -16.28 -3.36 11.03
CA LEU A 452 -17.53 -3.99 11.42
C LEU A 452 -18.66 -3.68 10.42
N VAL A 453 -19.63 -4.59 10.29
CA VAL A 453 -20.76 -4.44 9.35
C VAL A 453 -21.70 -3.30 9.72
N LYS A 454 -21.68 -2.87 10.98
CA LYS A 454 -22.34 -1.65 11.44
C LYS A 454 -21.33 -0.79 12.16
N ASP A 455 -21.38 0.52 11.93
CA ASP A 455 -20.58 1.47 12.68
C ASP A 455 -20.81 1.27 14.17
N GLN A 456 -19.72 1.14 14.90
CA GLN A 456 -19.76 1.12 16.36
C GLN A 456 -20.06 2.54 16.84
N ALA A 457 -21.33 2.90 16.81
CA ALA A 457 -21.74 4.03 17.61
C ALA A 457 -21.32 3.79 19.08
N PRO A 458 -21.07 4.83 19.87
CA PRO A 458 -20.64 4.73 21.28
C PRO A 458 -21.50 3.79 22.13
N ASN A 459 -22.64 3.38 21.63
CA ASN A 459 -23.70 2.62 22.29
C ASN A 459 -23.69 1.12 22.02
N MET A 460 -22.66 0.56 21.39
CA MET A 460 -22.58 -0.86 21.08
C MET A 460 -23.82 -1.41 20.34
N GLU A 461 -24.42 -0.63 19.42
CA GLU A 461 -25.65 -1.01 18.71
C GLU A 461 -25.49 -2.31 17.93
N PHE A 462 -24.30 -2.56 17.43
CA PHE A 462 -24.00 -3.82 16.74
C PHE A 462 -24.20 -5.02 17.68
N CYS A 463 -23.66 -4.96 18.89
CA CYS A 463 -23.80 -6.05 19.88
C CYS A 463 -25.26 -6.28 20.26
N ARG A 464 -26.08 -5.23 20.26
CA ARG A 464 -27.51 -5.30 20.57
C ARG A 464 -28.36 -6.03 19.53
N THR A 465 -27.80 -6.35 18.38
CA THR A 465 -28.51 -7.21 17.41
C THR A 465 -28.71 -8.63 17.94
N CYS A 466 -27.81 -9.10 18.81
CA CYS A 466 -27.85 -10.44 19.40
C CYS A 466 -27.97 -10.42 20.93
N HIS A 467 -27.55 -9.34 21.57
CA HIS A 467 -27.58 -9.18 23.04
C HIS A 467 -28.65 -8.19 23.47
N SER A 468 -29.47 -8.55 24.47
CA SER A 468 -30.44 -7.63 25.07
C SER A 468 -29.73 -6.55 25.87
N ASN A 469 -28.64 -6.91 26.58
CA ASN A 469 -27.77 -6.01 27.31
C ASN A 469 -26.31 -6.36 27.00
N PRO A 470 -25.56 -5.53 26.24
CA PRO A 470 -24.17 -5.78 25.93
C PRO A 470 -23.23 -5.82 27.15
N MET A 471 -23.66 -5.30 28.29
CA MET A 471 -22.87 -5.29 29.52
C MET A 471 -23.03 -6.58 30.35
N ASP A 472 -24.00 -7.45 30.02
CA ASP A 472 -24.16 -8.75 30.66
C ASP A 472 -23.17 -9.81 30.14
N LEU A 473 -21.93 -9.41 29.91
CA LEU A 473 -20.85 -10.29 29.48
C LEU A 473 -20.54 -11.39 30.51
N ASN A 474 -20.94 -11.22 31.76
CA ASN A 474 -20.73 -12.19 32.81
C ASN A 474 -21.78 -13.33 32.85
N SER A 475 -22.88 -13.20 32.09
CA SER A 475 -23.96 -14.20 32.13
C SER A 475 -23.77 -15.33 31.09
N VAL A 476 -22.78 -15.25 30.21
CA VAL A 476 -22.56 -16.23 29.15
C VAL A 476 -21.63 -17.38 29.55
N GLY A 477 -21.20 -17.40 30.79
CA GLY A 477 -20.40 -18.50 31.34
C GLY A 477 -21.24 -19.72 31.72
N GLY A 478 -21.84 -20.43 30.75
CA GLY A 478 -22.53 -21.63 31.14
C GLY A 478 -23.46 -22.36 30.19
N ALA A 479 -23.63 -21.93 28.97
CA ALA A 479 -24.35 -22.75 27.99
C ALA A 479 -23.46 -23.90 27.51
N LYS A 480 -23.59 -25.07 28.15
CA LYS A 480 -23.09 -26.33 27.59
C LYS A 480 -23.75 -26.51 26.21
N ILE A 481 -22.93 -26.52 25.15
CA ILE A 481 -23.37 -26.93 23.82
C ILE A 481 -23.68 -28.44 23.91
N PRO A 482 -24.93 -28.89 23.66
CA PRO A 482 -25.18 -30.31 23.54
C PRO A 482 -24.49 -30.84 22.29
N GLY A 483 -23.50 -31.70 22.42
CA GLY A 483 -22.96 -32.46 21.30
C GLY A 483 -21.48 -32.35 21.01
N GLY A 484 -20.66 -31.74 21.83
CA GLY A 484 -19.18 -31.77 21.69
C GLY A 484 -18.60 -33.09 22.18
N GLY A 485 -18.63 -34.12 21.37
CA GLY A 485 -17.88 -35.34 21.61
C GLY A 485 -16.38 -35.07 21.56
N LYS A 486 -15.66 -35.59 22.55
CA LYS A 486 -14.20 -35.63 22.58
C LYS A 486 -13.66 -36.28 21.31
N GLN A 487 -12.82 -35.61 20.57
CA GLN A 487 -11.72 -36.20 19.80
C GLN A 487 -10.46 -35.38 20.07
#